data_9f90797aa98176ab726c7256b571a59e
#
_entry.id   9f90797aa98176ab726c7256b571a59e
#
_cell.length_a   1.000
_cell.length_b   1.000
_cell.length_c   1.000
_cell.angle_alpha   90.00
_cell.angle_beta   90.00
_cell.angle_gamma   90.00
#
_symmetry.space_group_name_H-M   'P 1'
#
loop_
_entity.id
_entity.type
_entity.pdbx_description
1 polymer ?
#
loop_
_entity_poly.entity_id
_entity_poly.type
_entity_poly.pdbx_seq_one_letter_code
_entity_poly.pdbx_strand_id
1 'polypeptide(L)'
;MKDRALESPITIKNVEAFVLRAPISNPVKTSFGIMTNRPAVFVRLEDSDGIVGWGEIWCNFPNCGAEHRANLLNENFKPLLINQSFNTPEEIYQSISDKTAVLAIQSGEYGPIAQTIAGIDLAAWDLFSRKSNQPLWTYIG
;
A
#
# COMPACT_ATOMS: atom_id res chain seq x y z
N MET A 1 17.20 9.08 17.71
CA MET A 1 15.99 8.40 17.21
C MET A 1 15.09 8.13 18.40
N LYS A 2 13.85 8.66 18.40
CA LYS A 2 12.88 8.28 19.44
C LYS A 2 12.59 6.79 19.30
N ASP A 3 12.49 6.11 20.43
CA ASP A 3 12.06 4.71 20.47
C ASP A 3 10.62 4.64 19.93
N ARG A 4 10.43 4.10 18.72
CA ARG A 4 9.14 4.01 18.03
C ARG A 4 8.43 2.69 18.35
N ALA A 5 9.03 1.87 19.22
CA ALA A 5 8.46 0.57 19.54
C ALA A 5 7.11 0.75 20.23
N LEU A 6 6.08 0.11 19.69
CA LEU A 6 4.82 -0.07 20.38
C LEU A 6 5.02 -1.03 21.57
N GLU A 7 4.16 -0.94 22.58
CA GLU A 7 4.18 -1.88 23.71
C GLU A 7 3.90 -3.34 23.29
N SER A 8 3.24 -3.52 22.12
CA SER A 8 2.94 -4.84 21.54
C SER A 8 2.93 -4.76 20.02
N PRO A 9 3.27 -5.88 19.32
CA PRO A 9 3.18 -5.96 17.86
C PRO A 9 1.78 -5.66 17.35
N ILE A 10 1.70 -5.11 16.14
CA ILE A 10 0.44 -4.99 15.37
C ILE A 10 0.23 -6.27 14.59
N THR A 11 -0.93 -6.91 14.76
CA THR A 11 -1.37 -8.06 13.96
C THR A 11 -2.33 -7.58 12.88
N ILE A 12 -2.00 -7.80 11.62
CA ILE A 12 -2.85 -7.40 10.49
C ILE A 12 -4.06 -8.32 10.39
N LYS A 13 -5.25 -7.77 10.54
CA LYS A 13 -6.52 -8.49 10.48
C LYS A 13 -7.15 -8.46 9.10
N ASN A 14 -7.07 -7.31 8.41
CA ASN A 14 -7.65 -7.16 7.08
C ASN A 14 -6.79 -6.27 6.19
N VAL A 15 -6.84 -6.55 4.87
CA VAL A 15 -6.19 -5.79 3.81
C VAL A 15 -7.18 -5.65 2.67
N GLU A 16 -7.46 -4.42 2.24
CA GLU A 16 -8.41 -4.12 1.17
C GLU A 16 -7.84 -3.10 0.19
N ALA A 17 -8.19 -3.26 -1.09
CA ALA A 17 -7.91 -2.28 -2.13
C ALA A 17 -9.22 -1.70 -2.68
N PHE A 18 -9.27 -0.37 -2.85
CA PHE A 18 -10.39 0.34 -3.42
C PHE A 18 -9.94 1.07 -4.68
N VAL A 19 -10.49 0.66 -5.83
CA VAL A 19 -10.24 1.32 -7.12
C VAL A 19 -11.30 2.40 -7.32
N LEU A 20 -10.84 3.65 -7.42
CA LEU A 20 -11.68 4.81 -7.70
C LEU A 20 -11.26 5.44 -9.03
N ARG A 21 -12.22 6.03 -9.75
CA ARG A 21 -11.97 6.76 -10.99
C ARG A 21 -12.80 8.02 -11.03
N ALA A 22 -12.15 9.16 -11.23
CA ALA A 22 -12.80 10.44 -11.46
C ALA A 22 -12.61 10.89 -12.92
N PRO A 23 -13.67 11.21 -13.66
CA PRO A 23 -13.54 11.81 -14.99
C PRO A 23 -12.90 13.20 -14.89
N ILE A 24 -12.13 13.57 -15.91
CA ILE A 24 -11.50 14.90 -16.00
C ILE A 24 -12.03 15.64 -17.20
N SER A 25 -12.42 16.90 -17.02
CA SER A 25 -12.97 17.74 -18.08
C SER A 25 -11.91 18.12 -19.15
N ASN A 26 -10.66 18.23 -18.72
CA ASN A 26 -9.52 18.51 -19.59
C ASN A 26 -8.56 17.32 -19.62
N PRO A 27 -8.68 16.39 -20.58
CA PRO A 27 -7.83 15.23 -20.68
C PRO A 27 -6.34 15.57 -20.71
N VAL A 28 -5.54 14.86 -19.93
CA VAL A 28 -4.09 15.02 -19.95
C VAL A 28 -3.50 14.22 -21.10
N LYS A 29 -2.79 14.91 -22.00
CA LYS A 29 -2.08 14.30 -23.12
C LYS A 29 -0.62 14.10 -22.76
N THR A 30 -0.12 12.91 -22.96
CA THR A 30 1.28 12.52 -22.74
C THR A 30 1.80 11.75 -23.95
N SER A 31 3.12 11.50 -23.99
CA SER A 31 3.72 10.61 -25.01
C SER A 31 3.20 9.18 -24.95
N PHE A 32 2.64 8.75 -23.81
CA PHE A 32 2.10 7.40 -23.59
C PHE A 32 0.60 7.27 -23.89
N GLY A 33 -0.09 8.39 -24.13
CA GLY A 33 -1.52 8.38 -24.43
C GLY A 33 -2.30 9.54 -23.80
N ILE A 34 -3.62 9.42 -23.86
CA ILE A 34 -4.56 10.41 -23.34
C ILE A 34 -5.22 9.84 -22.09
N MET A 35 -5.13 10.60 -20.99
CA MET A 35 -5.81 10.27 -19.75
C MET A 35 -7.12 11.05 -19.66
N THR A 36 -8.24 10.32 -19.71
CA THR A 36 -9.60 10.88 -19.66
C THR A 36 -10.23 10.81 -18.27
N ASN A 37 -9.61 10.06 -17.35
CA ASN A 37 -9.99 9.96 -15.95
C ASN A 37 -8.75 9.85 -15.06
N ARG A 38 -8.89 10.18 -13.78
CA ARG A 38 -7.87 9.99 -12.74
C ARG A 38 -8.23 8.74 -11.95
N PRO A 39 -7.46 7.65 -12.11
CA PRO A 39 -7.58 6.51 -11.21
C PRO A 39 -6.87 6.79 -9.89
N ALA A 40 -7.36 6.18 -8.82
CA ALA A 40 -6.68 6.06 -7.53
C ALA A 40 -6.93 4.66 -6.97
N VAL A 41 -5.91 4.07 -6.35
CA VAL A 41 -6.05 2.80 -5.62
C VAL A 41 -5.69 3.05 -4.18
N PHE A 42 -6.70 3.11 -3.30
CA PHE A 42 -6.48 3.20 -1.87
C PHE A 42 -6.28 1.82 -1.26
N VAL A 43 -5.32 1.75 -0.35
CA VAL A 43 -5.04 0.57 0.48
C VAL A 43 -5.54 0.84 1.88
N ARG A 44 -6.30 -0.09 2.44
CA ARG A 44 -6.74 -0.09 3.82
C ARG A 44 -6.12 -1.28 4.55
N LEU A 45 -5.32 -1.01 5.57
CA LEU A 45 -4.87 -2.00 6.53
C LEU A 45 -5.66 -1.86 7.83
N GLU A 46 -6.08 -2.98 8.40
CA GLU A 46 -6.76 -3.02 9.70
C GLU A 46 -6.05 -4.00 10.61
N ASP A 47 -5.79 -3.58 11.86
CA ASP A 47 -5.22 -4.44 12.87
C ASP A 47 -6.29 -5.24 13.64
N SER A 48 -5.85 -6.13 14.53
CA SER A 48 -6.73 -6.94 15.38
C SER A 48 -7.59 -6.13 16.35
N ASP A 49 -7.21 -4.89 16.65
CA ASP A 49 -7.95 -3.98 17.54
C ASP A 49 -8.90 -3.04 16.80
N GLY A 50 -8.98 -3.18 15.45
CA GLY A 50 -9.84 -2.38 14.59
C GLY A 50 -9.26 -1.01 14.23
N ILE A 51 -7.99 -0.74 14.53
CA ILE A 51 -7.30 0.47 14.07
C ILE A 51 -7.02 0.33 12.57
N VAL A 52 -7.25 1.42 11.81
CA VAL A 52 -7.14 1.42 10.36
C VAL A 52 -6.08 2.41 9.90
N GLY A 53 -5.19 1.98 9.02
CA GLY A 53 -4.27 2.82 8.29
C GLY A 53 -4.58 2.85 6.79
N TRP A 54 -4.32 3.98 6.15
CA TRP A 54 -4.59 4.21 4.73
C TRP A 54 -3.32 4.57 3.95
N GLY A 55 -3.24 4.04 2.73
CA GLY A 55 -2.20 4.36 1.75
C GLY A 55 -2.77 4.45 0.34
N GLU A 56 -1.95 4.85 -0.62
CA GLU A 56 -2.33 4.93 -2.03
C GLU A 56 -1.25 4.26 -2.90
N ILE A 57 -1.69 3.42 -3.84
CA ILE A 57 -0.83 2.84 -4.88
C ILE A 57 -0.92 3.72 -6.12
N TRP A 58 0.21 4.24 -6.59
CA TRP A 58 0.26 5.00 -7.84
C TRP A 58 -0.15 4.13 -9.04
N CYS A 59 -1.08 4.62 -9.88
CA CYS A 59 -1.70 3.80 -10.91
C CYS A 59 -2.15 4.56 -12.16
N ASN A 60 -1.59 5.74 -12.45
CA ASN A 60 -2.05 6.58 -13.56
C ASN A 60 -1.94 5.92 -14.94
N PHE A 61 -0.94 5.09 -15.18
CA PHE A 61 -0.72 4.38 -16.44
C PHE A 61 -0.27 2.93 -16.20
N PRO A 62 -0.61 2.00 -17.15
CA PRO A 62 -1.56 2.12 -18.26
C PRO A 62 -3.01 2.27 -17.78
N ASN A 63 -3.98 2.41 -18.68
CA ASN A 63 -5.39 2.62 -18.31
C ASN A 63 -5.97 1.53 -17.39
N CYS A 64 -5.52 0.27 -17.53
CA CYS A 64 -5.87 -0.85 -16.63
C CYS A 64 -5.00 -0.91 -15.37
N GLY A 65 -4.13 0.08 -15.15
CA GLY A 65 -3.11 0.02 -14.10
C GLY A 65 -3.68 -0.02 -12.69
N ALA A 66 -4.83 0.61 -12.44
CA ALA A 66 -5.47 0.62 -11.15
C ALA A 66 -5.98 -0.77 -10.75
N GLU A 67 -6.75 -1.41 -11.63
CA GLU A 67 -7.31 -2.75 -11.42
C GLU A 67 -6.18 -3.79 -11.31
N HIS A 68 -5.15 -3.65 -12.13
CA HIS A 68 -3.99 -4.54 -12.09
C HIS A 68 -3.30 -4.49 -10.71
N ARG A 69 -3.06 -3.31 -10.17
CA ARG A 69 -2.41 -3.16 -8.85
C ARG A 69 -3.30 -3.60 -7.70
N ALA A 70 -4.61 -3.35 -7.80
CA ALA A 70 -5.57 -3.88 -6.83
C ALA A 70 -5.59 -5.42 -6.84
N ASN A 71 -5.51 -6.05 -8.01
CA ASN A 71 -5.40 -7.51 -8.14
C ASN A 71 -4.07 -8.03 -7.57
N LEU A 72 -2.94 -7.37 -7.87
CA LEU A 72 -1.65 -7.71 -7.25
C LEU A 72 -1.75 -7.69 -5.73
N LEU A 73 -2.33 -6.62 -5.15
CA LEU A 73 -2.52 -6.53 -3.71
C LEU A 73 -3.35 -7.70 -3.18
N ASN A 74 -4.51 -7.97 -3.77
CA ASN A 74 -5.44 -8.97 -3.27
C ASN A 74 -4.88 -10.40 -3.38
N GLU A 75 -4.27 -10.75 -4.52
CA GLU A 75 -3.86 -12.12 -4.82
C GLU A 75 -2.46 -12.45 -4.28
N ASN A 76 -1.54 -11.46 -4.26
CA ASN A 76 -0.13 -11.72 -3.95
C ASN A 76 0.32 -11.14 -2.61
N PHE A 77 -0.15 -9.95 -2.20
CA PHE A 77 0.31 -9.30 -0.98
C PHE A 77 -0.58 -9.57 0.23
N LYS A 78 -1.90 -9.54 0.08
CA LYS A 78 -2.85 -9.81 1.17
C LYS A 78 -2.56 -11.12 1.90
N PRO A 79 -2.32 -12.27 1.22
CA PRO A 79 -1.99 -13.53 1.90
C PRO A 79 -0.69 -13.47 2.72
N LEU A 80 0.24 -12.59 2.36
CA LEU A 80 1.52 -12.42 3.06
C LEU A 80 1.39 -11.61 4.36
N LEU A 81 0.30 -10.85 4.50
CA LEU A 81 0.07 -9.91 5.60
C LEU A 81 -0.96 -10.40 6.62
N ILE A 82 -2.03 -11.06 6.17
CA ILE A 82 -3.12 -11.51 7.04
C ILE A 82 -2.60 -12.42 8.15
N ASN A 83 -3.00 -12.09 9.40
CA ASN A 83 -2.62 -12.78 10.64
C ASN A 83 -1.10 -12.77 10.93
N GLN A 84 -0.34 -11.91 10.23
CA GLN A 84 1.06 -11.66 10.58
C GLN A 84 1.16 -10.51 11.57
N SER A 85 2.16 -10.58 12.45
CA SER A 85 2.43 -9.56 13.46
C SER A 85 3.75 -8.87 13.18
N PHE A 86 3.78 -7.54 13.36
CA PHE A 86 4.93 -6.69 13.07
C PHE A 86 5.14 -5.69 14.20
N ASN A 87 6.40 -5.38 14.51
CA ASN A 87 6.77 -4.40 15.54
C ASN A 87 6.91 -2.99 14.96
N THR A 88 7.26 -2.88 13.67
CA THR A 88 7.48 -1.59 13.00
C THR A 88 6.93 -1.61 11.57
N PRO A 89 6.63 -0.43 10.97
CA PRO A 89 6.25 -0.35 9.56
C PRO A 89 7.35 -0.89 8.63
N GLU A 90 8.61 -0.66 8.97
CA GLU A 90 9.77 -1.13 8.21
C GLU A 90 9.82 -2.66 8.13
N GLU A 91 9.39 -3.38 9.17
CA GLU A 91 9.29 -4.85 9.13
C GLU A 91 8.25 -5.32 8.10
N ILE A 92 7.13 -4.60 7.95
CA ILE A 92 6.13 -4.88 6.90
C ILE A 92 6.77 -4.69 5.53
N TYR A 93 7.38 -3.53 5.29
CA TYR A 93 8.06 -3.22 4.03
C TYR A 93 9.10 -4.30 3.67
N GLN A 94 9.99 -4.64 4.59
CA GLN A 94 11.03 -5.64 4.36
C GLN A 94 10.43 -7.01 4.06
N SER A 95 9.46 -7.46 4.86
CA SER A 95 8.82 -8.76 4.71
C SER A 95 8.16 -8.93 3.34
N ILE A 96 7.38 -7.93 2.88
CA ILE A 96 6.69 -8.03 1.58
C ILE A 96 7.67 -7.88 0.42
N SER A 97 8.72 -7.06 0.56
CA SER A 97 9.76 -6.89 -0.46
C SER A 97 10.51 -8.19 -0.70
N ASP A 98 10.96 -8.84 0.36
CA ASP A 98 11.70 -10.11 0.27
C ASP A 98 10.84 -11.22 -0.33
N LYS A 99 9.59 -11.35 0.15
CA LYS A 99 8.68 -12.42 -0.30
C LYS A 99 8.21 -12.25 -1.74
N THR A 100 8.23 -11.03 -2.29
CA THR A 100 7.79 -10.76 -3.67
C THR A 100 8.94 -10.54 -4.66
N ALA A 101 10.20 -10.58 -4.21
CA ALA A 101 11.38 -10.38 -5.06
C ALA A 101 11.43 -11.37 -6.24
N VAL A 102 11.16 -12.64 -6.00
CA VAL A 102 11.13 -13.67 -7.05
C VAL A 102 9.96 -13.44 -8.02
N LEU A 103 8.78 -13.07 -7.51
CA LEU A 103 7.62 -12.74 -8.33
C LEU A 103 7.95 -11.58 -9.28
N ALA A 104 8.63 -10.53 -8.81
CA ALA A 104 9.03 -9.39 -9.62
C ALA A 104 9.95 -9.79 -10.79
N ILE A 105 10.88 -10.71 -10.54
CA ILE A 105 11.78 -11.26 -11.57
C ILE A 105 11.00 -12.10 -12.58
N GLN A 106 10.17 -13.02 -12.11
CA GLN A 106 9.44 -13.97 -12.96
C GLN A 106 8.40 -13.30 -13.84
N SER A 107 7.69 -12.29 -13.32
CA SER A 107 6.68 -11.55 -14.07
C SER A 107 7.26 -10.42 -14.94
N GLY A 108 8.46 -9.92 -14.61
CA GLY A 108 9.03 -8.70 -15.19
C GLY A 108 8.33 -7.42 -14.72
N GLU A 109 7.46 -7.49 -13.71
CA GLU A 109 6.61 -6.40 -13.25
C GLU A 109 7.20 -5.61 -12.07
N TYR A 110 8.48 -5.26 -12.14
CA TYR A 110 9.16 -4.52 -11.08
C TYR A 110 8.43 -3.23 -10.66
N GLY A 111 7.94 -2.46 -11.65
CA GLY A 111 7.22 -1.21 -11.40
C GLY A 111 5.91 -1.41 -10.64
N PRO A 112 4.95 -2.19 -11.17
CA PRO A 112 3.68 -2.48 -10.50
C PRO A 112 3.84 -3.06 -9.09
N ILE A 113 4.79 -3.99 -8.90
CA ILE A 113 5.06 -4.61 -7.61
C ILE A 113 5.63 -3.57 -6.63
N ALA A 114 6.62 -2.77 -7.03
CA ALA A 114 7.18 -1.72 -6.18
C ALA A 114 6.14 -0.65 -5.80
N GLN A 115 5.24 -0.29 -6.71
CA GLN A 115 4.14 0.64 -6.45
C GLN A 115 3.12 0.06 -5.45
N THR A 116 2.83 -1.24 -5.54
CA THR A 116 1.96 -1.93 -4.58
C THR A 116 2.60 -1.97 -3.19
N ILE A 117 3.90 -2.29 -3.11
CA ILE A 117 4.67 -2.23 -1.87
C ILE A 117 4.61 -0.83 -1.26
N ALA A 118 4.84 0.23 -2.05
CA ALA A 118 4.79 1.61 -1.57
C ALA A 118 3.42 1.99 -1.00
N GLY A 119 2.32 1.57 -1.64
CA GLY A 119 0.97 1.82 -1.12
C GLY A 119 0.68 1.10 0.20
N ILE A 120 1.17 -0.13 0.35
CA ILE A 120 1.08 -0.89 1.62
C ILE A 120 1.94 -0.23 2.69
N ASP A 121 3.15 0.21 2.35
CA ASP A 121 4.07 0.91 3.26
C ASP A 121 3.45 2.20 3.80
N LEU A 122 2.86 3.04 2.95
CA LEU A 122 2.12 4.22 3.37
C LEU A 122 1.00 3.88 4.36
N ALA A 123 0.22 2.83 4.08
CA ALA A 123 -0.86 2.38 4.97
C ALA A 123 -0.31 1.84 6.30
N ALA A 124 0.85 1.18 6.29
CA ALA A 124 1.52 0.70 7.50
C ALA A 124 1.97 1.86 8.38
N TRP A 125 2.64 2.87 7.82
CA TRP A 125 3.04 4.06 8.55
C TRP A 125 1.86 4.82 9.16
N ASP A 126 0.74 4.96 8.42
CA ASP A 126 -0.49 5.57 8.96
C ASP A 126 -1.11 4.72 10.08
N LEU A 127 -1.15 3.39 9.92
CA LEU A 127 -1.65 2.46 10.94
C LEU A 127 -0.87 2.56 12.24
N PHE A 128 0.47 2.49 12.17
CA PHE A 128 1.32 2.55 13.35
C PHE A 128 1.25 3.91 14.05
N SER A 129 1.18 5.01 13.29
CA SER A 129 1.02 6.35 13.85
C SER A 129 -0.31 6.50 14.60
N ARG A 130 -1.41 6.00 14.03
CA ARG A 130 -2.73 5.98 14.66
C ARG A 130 -2.75 5.09 15.90
N LYS A 131 -2.15 3.91 15.84
CA LYS A 131 -1.98 3.02 17.00
C LYS A 131 -1.26 3.70 18.15
N SER A 132 -0.25 4.51 17.83
CA SER A 132 0.51 5.31 18.80
C SER A 132 -0.21 6.58 19.23
N ASN A 133 -1.44 6.83 18.74
CA ASN A 133 -2.21 8.06 18.97
C ASN A 133 -1.40 9.34 18.65
N GLN A 134 -0.63 9.31 17.56
CA GLN A 134 0.21 10.41 17.10
C GLN A 134 -0.10 10.74 15.64
N PRO A 135 -0.08 12.02 15.22
CA PRO A 135 -0.06 12.36 13.80
C PRO A 135 1.17 11.76 13.13
N LEU A 136 1.05 11.36 11.86
CA LEU A 136 2.13 10.70 11.12
C LEU A 136 3.43 11.52 11.13
N TRP A 137 3.35 12.84 10.94
CA TRP A 137 4.51 13.72 10.95
C TRP A 137 5.26 13.74 12.30
N THR A 138 4.56 13.56 13.42
CA THR A 138 5.17 13.44 14.75
C THR A 138 5.76 12.06 14.96
N TYR A 139 5.11 11.02 14.44
CA TYR A 139 5.56 9.64 14.55
C TYR A 139 6.85 9.40 13.75
N ILE A 140 6.98 10.01 12.59
CA ILE A 140 8.18 9.91 11.75
C ILE A 140 9.35 10.71 12.36
N GLY A 141 9.12 11.84 12.99
CA GLY A 141 10.12 12.68 13.68
C GLY A 141 10.37 13.98 12.96
#